data_829be865dfed1fdb798190580ff8e6b1
#
_entry.id   829be865dfed1fdb798190580ff8e6b1
#
_cell.length_a   1.000
_cell.length_b   1.000
_cell.length_c   1.000
_cell.angle_alpha   90.00
_cell.angle_beta   90.00
_cell.angle_gamma   90.00
#
_symmetry.space_group_name_H-M   'P 1'
#
loop_
_entity.id
_entity.type
_entity.pdbx_description
1 polymer ?
#
loop_
_entity_poly.entity_id
_entity_poly.type
_entity_poly.pdbx_seq_one_letter_code
_entity_poly.pdbx_strand_id
1 'polypeptide(L)'
;MRKLTAIIGALAIPALIFSSCNQPGDNAAQGNGGREVSETSISDLKIAYIHTDSVIQNYTYFEERSAEIAEKGKRFEGELSNRAKGFEQEVANFQQSASSMTMNQARAKEEELVNKERNLVSYRDNLMKELSADENNLYNEVYDRIQKYLKEYAEDNDLEMILSYTRGGGLWYAKD
;
A
#
# COMPACT_ATOMS: atom_id res chain seq x y z
N MET A 1 2.24 21.27 42.26
CA MET A 1 1.97 22.71 42.46
C MET A 1 2.97 23.50 41.61
N ARG A 2 2.61 23.89 40.41
CA ARG A 2 3.27 24.95 39.66
C ARG A 2 2.27 25.53 38.68
N LYS A 3 1.92 26.77 38.93
CA LYS A 3 0.91 27.57 38.22
C LYS A 3 1.49 28.00 36.86
N LEU A 4 0.74 27.76 35.78
CA LEU A 4 1.04 28.33 34.45
C LEU A 4 0.10 29.55 34.26
N THR A 5 0.71 30.70 34.18
CA THR A 5 0.13 31.99 33.87
C THR A 5 -0.21 32.09 32.37
N ALA A 6 -1.45 32.44 32.09
CA ALA A 6 -1.96 32.77 30.75
C ALA A 6 -1.49 34.15 30.32
N ILE A 7 -0.89 34.24 29.11
CA ILE A 7 -0.62 35.51 28.42
C ILE A 7 -1.60 35.61 27.25
N ILE A 8 -2.56 36.54 27.40
CA ILE A 8 -3.49 36.96 26.36
C ILE A 8 -2.82 38.06 25.54
N GLY A 9 -2.44 37.72 24.29
CA GLY A 9 -1.96 38.67 23.29
C GLY A 9 -3.10 39.05 22.35
N ALA A 10 -3.59 40.26 22.46
CA ALA A 10 -4.54 40.87 21.53
C ALA A 10 -3.83 41.29 20.24
N LEU A 11 -4.18 40.69 19.09
CA LEU A 11 -3.74 41.13 17.78
C LEU A 11 -4.87 41.83 17.06
N ALA A 12 -4.72 43.16 16.91
CA ALA A 12 -5.61 44.00 16.13
C ALA A 12 -5.42 43.76 14.63
N ILE A 13 -6.52 43.46 13.93
CA ILE A 13 -6.57 43.30 12.47
C ILE A 13 -7.01 44.65 11.88
N PRO A 14 -6.25 45.29 10.97
CA PRO A 14 -6.72 46.45 10.22
C PRO A 14 -7.62 45.99 9.07
N ALA A 15 -8.83 46.50 9.03
CA ALA A 15 -9.78 46.38 7.92
C ALA A 15 -9.33 47.22 6.74
N LEU A 16 -8.95 46.54 5.63
CA LEU A 16 -8.74 47.22 4.33
C LEU A 16 -10.08 47.27 3.58
N ILE A 17 -10.61 48.46 3.45
CA ILE A 17 -11.79 48.76 2.66
C ILE A 17 -11.36 48.96 1.21
N PHE A 18 -11.68 48.01 0.32
CA PHE A 18 -11.53 48.20 -1.12
C PHE A 18 -12.77 48.91 -1.69
N SER A 19 -12.59 50.18 -2.04
CA SER A 19 -13.56 50.96 -2.78
C SER A 19 -13.62 50.46 -4.22
N SER A 20 -14.77 49.97 -4.64
CA SER A 20 -15.08 49.64 -6.03
C SER A 20 -15.33 50.93 -6.81
N CYS A 21 -14.47 51.26 -7.77
CA CYS A 21 -14.74 52.28 -8.77
C CYS A 21 -15.56 51.69 -9.91
N ASN A 22 -16.79 52.15 -10.01
CA ASN A 22 -17.66 51.94 -11.13
C ASN A 22 -17.28 52.98 -12.21
N GLN A 23 -16.84 52.54 -13.40
CA GLN A 23 -16.64 53.43 -14.55
C GLN A 23 -17.32 52.82 -15.78
N PRO A 24 -18.30 53.50 -16.39
CA PRO A 24 -18.88 53.09 -17.66
C PRO A 24 -18.01 53.65 -18.79
N GLY A 25 -17.56 52.78 -19.67
CA GLY A 25 -16.86 53.16 -20.89
C GLY A 25 -17.08 52.12 -21.98
N ASP A 26 -17.92 52.47 -22.91
CA ASP A 26 -18.09 51.78 -24.21
C ASP A 26 -16.76 51.54 -24.91
N ASN A 27 -16.56 50.36 -25.48
CA ASN A 27 -16.28 50.15 -26.90
C ASN A 27 -16.04 48.67 -27.20
N ALA A 28 -16.69 48.27 -28.28
CA ALA A 28 -16.66 46.98 -28.89
C ALA A 28 -15.28 46.52 -29.36
N ALA A 29 -14.96 45.24 -29.03
CA ALA A 29 -14.12 44.43 -29.92
C ALA A 29 -14.59 42.99 -29.82
N GLN A 30 -15.18 42.51 -30.89
CA GLN A 30 -15.49 41.12 -31.17
C GLN A 30 -14.21 40.27 -31.05
N GLY A 31 -14.23 39.35 -30.10
CA GLY A 31 -13.29 38.24 -30.02
C GLY A 31 -14.10 36.98 -29.75
N ASN A 32 -14.61 36.39 -30.85
CA ASN A 32 -15.33 35.13 -30.86
C ASN A 32 -14.39 34.00 -30.40
N GLY A 33 -14.70 33.37 -29.33
CA GLY A 33 -13.94 32.26 -28.74
C GLY A 33 -14.65 31.75 -27.49
N GLY A 34 -15.96 31.79 -27.49
CA GLY A 34 -16.77 31.15 -26.47
C GLY A 34 -16.56 29.62 -26.55
N ARG A 35 -15.62 29.11 -25.75
CA ARG A 35 -15.64 27.72 -25.41
C ARG A 35 -16.91 27.56 -24.58
N GLU A 36 -17.97 27.03 -25.20
CA GLU A 36 -19.12 26.55 -24.45
C GLU A 36 -18.60 25.53 -23.48
N VAL A 37 -18.41 25.92 -22.23
CA VAL A 37 -18.29 24.99 -21.10
C VAL A 37 -19.71 24.44 -21.01
N SER A 38 -19.92 23.27 -21.59
CA SER A 38 -21.12 22.49 -21.37
C SER A 38 -21.22 22.29 -19.87
N GLU A 39 -22.12 23.01 -19.22
CA GLU A 39 -22.47 22.76 -17.82
C GLU A 39 -23.19 21.41 -17.77
N THR A 40 -22.41 20.33 -17.69
CA THR A 40 -22.97 19.00 -17.40
C THR A 40 -23.55 19.08 -16.01
N SER A 41 -24.87 19.04 -15.90
CA SER A 41 -25.54 18.98 -14.60
C SER A 41 -25.13 17.69 -13.89
N ILE A 42 -24.71 17.78 -12.62
CA ILE A 42 -24.35 16.59 -11.82
C ILE A 42 -25.52 15.59 -11.76
N SER A 43 -26.76 16.06 -11.91
CA SER A 43 -27.97 15.23 -11.96
C SER A 43 -28.02 14.28 -13.18
N ASP A 44 -27.25 14.54 -14.23
CA ASP A 44 -27.28 13.77 -15.48
C ASP A 44 -26.15 12.73 -15.53
N LEU A 45 -25.24 12.77 -14.57
CA LEU A 45 -24.13 11.81 -14.48
C LEU A 45 -24.62 10.42 -14.05
N LYS A 46 -24.33 9.42 -14.88
CA LYS A 46 -24.57 8.02 -14.54
C LYS A 46 -23.40 7.51 -13.72
N ILE A 47 -23.57 7.46 -12.42
CA ILE A 47 -22.54 7.04 -11.46
C ILE A 47 -22.95 5.73 -10.82
N ALA A 48 -22.05 4.76 -10.79
CA ALA A 48 -22.19 3.52 -10.03
C ALA A 48 -21.17 3.44 -8.90
N TYR A 49 -21.35 2.50 -7.98
CA TYR A 49 -20.33 2.17 -6.98
C TYR A 49 -20.19 0.66 -6.84
N ILE A 50 -19.01 0.24 -6.35
CA ILE A 50 -18.72 -1.16 -6.07
C ILE A 50 -18.17 -1.32 -4.66
N HIS A 51 -18.53 -2.41 -4.01
CA HIS A 51 -17.90 -2.85 -2.76
C HIS A 51 -16.59 -3.58 -3.07
N THR A 52 -15.50 -2.84 -3.21
CA THR A 52 -14.21 -3.38 -3.66
C THR A 52 -13.71 -4.52 -2.78
N ASP A 53 -13.85 -4.40 -1.46
CA ASP A 53 -13.44 -5.46 -0.52
C ASP A 53 -14.23 -6.75 -0.76
N SER A 54 -15.55 -6.66 -0.99
CA SER A 54 -16.40 -7.80 -1.29
C SER A 54 -16.07 -8.44 -2.65
N VAL A 55 -15.78 -7.61 -3.65
CA VAL A 55 -15.37 -8.10 -4.97
C VAL A 55 -14.08 -8.91 -4.86
N ILE A 56 -13.05 -8.37 -4.19
CA ILE A 56 -11.77 -9.06 -4.03
C ILE A 56 -11.94 -10.37 -3.24
N GLN A 57 -12.67 -10.33 -2.11
CA GLN A 57 -12.86 -11.51 -1.25
C GLN A 57 -13.63 -12.65 -1.93
N ASN A 58 -14.50 -12.35 -2.88
CA ASN A 58 -15.26 -13.34 -3.62
C ASN A 58 -14.70 -13.64 -5.02
N TYR A 59 -13.51 -13.11 -5.32
CA TYR A 59 -12.88 -13.35 -6.60
C TYR A 59 -12.05 -14.64 -6.56
N THR A 60 -12.55 -15.69 -7.21
CA THR A 60 -11.94 -17.03 -7.22
C THR A 60 -10.45 -17.00 -7.54
N TYR A 61 -10.03 -16.18 -8.51
CA TYR A 61 -8.63 -16.02 -8.86
C TYR A 61 -7.78 -15.52 -7.67
N PHE A 62 -8.29 -14.55 -6.90
CA PHE A 62 -7.61 -14.06 -5.70
C PHE A 62 -7.51 -15.16 -4.64
N GLU A 63 -8.59 -15.90 -4.42
CA GLU A 63 -8.64 -17.00 -3.44
C GLU A 63 -7.62 -18.09 -3.79
N GLU A 64 -7.61 -18.58 -5.03
CA GLU A 64 -6.67 -19.61 -5.51
C GLU A 64 -5.21 -19.15 -5.37
N ARG A 65 -4.89 -17.95 -5.86
CA ARG A 65 -3.53 -17.43 -5.81
C ARG A 65 -3.06 -17.12 -4.39
N SER A 66 -3.95 -16.62 -3.53
CA SER A 66 -3.64 -16.41 -2.10
C SER A 66 -3.34 -17.72 -1.39
N ALA A 67 -4.08 -18.80 -1.71
CA ALA A 67 -3.82 -20.13 -1.17
C ALA A 67 -2.44 -20.66 -1.61
N GLU A 68 -2.05 -20.46 -2.87
CA GLU A 68 -0.72 -20.86 -3.39
C GLU A 68 0.41 -20.10 -2.65
N ILE A 69 0.26 -18.79 -2.43
CA ILE A 69 1.23 -17.96 -1.70
C ILE A 69 1.32 -18.43 -0.24
N ALA A 70 0.18 -18.71 0.40
CA ALA A 70 0.14 -19.23 1.77
C ALA A 70 0.84 -20.59 1.88
N GLU A 71 0.66 -21.49 0.90
CA GLU A 71 1.37 -22.77 0.87
C GLU A 71 2.87 -22.60 0.65
N LYS A 72 3.26 -21.66 -0.22
CA LYS A 72 4.67 -21.27 -0.39
C LYS A 72 5.27 -20.78 0.93
N GLY A 73 4.55 -19.95 1.68
CA GLY A 73 4.96 -19.48 3.01
C GLY A 73 5.22 -20.64 3.99
N LYS A 74 4.30 -21.62 4.05
CA LYS A 74 4.48 -22.82 4.90
C LYS A 74 5.71 -23.64 4.50
N ARG A 75 5.99 -23.77 3.20
CA ARG A 75 7.23 -24.44 2.74
C ARG A 75 8.47 -23.69 3.21
N PHE A 76 8.47 -22.37 3.07
CA PHE A 76 9.58 -21.53 3.52
C PHE A 76 9.84 -21.63 5.02
N GLU A 77 8.77 -21.62 5.83
CA GLU A 77 8.87 -21.85 7.27
C GLU A 77 9.49 -23.22 7.59
N GLY A 78 9.07 -24.25 6.88
CA GLY A 78 9.63 -25.62 7.03
C GLY A 78 11.11 -25.68 6.68
N GLU A 79 11.51 -25.08 5.55
CA GLU A 79 12.91 -25.04 5.12
C GLU A 79 13.77 -24.23 6.12
N LEU A 80 13.29 -23.08 6.55
CA LEU A 80 14.00 -22.23 7.52
C LEU A 80 14.17 -22.95 8.86
N SER A 81 13.11 -23.61 9.34
CA SER A 81 13.17 -24.41 10.57
C SER A 81 14.21 -25.53 10.46
N ASN A 82 14.27 -26.26 9.34
CA ASN A 82 15.24 -27.32 9.14
C ASN A 82 16.68 -26.79 9.11
N ARG A 83 16.92 -25.68 8.44
CA ARG A 83 18.23 -25.03 8.39
C ARG A 83 18.66 -24.51 9.77
N ALA A 84 17.73 -23.91 10.52
CA ALA A 84 17.99 -23.42 11.88
C ALA A 84 18.37 -24.57 12.82
N LYS A 85 17.60 -25.68 12.80
CA LYS A 85 17.93 -26.90 13.57
C LYS A 85 19.30 -27.48 13.21
N GLY A 86 19.63 -27.51 11.92
CA GLY A 86 20.95 -27.95 11.48
C GLY A 86 22.08 -27.07 12.02
N PHE A 87 21.89 -25.75 11.99
CA PHE A 87 22.84 -24.80 12.55
C PHE A 87 22.98 -24.96 14.07
N GLU A 88 21.87 -25.10 14.82
CA GLU A 88 21.89 -25.34 16.26
C GLU A 88 22.67 -26.61 16.61
N GLN A 89 22.52 -27.70 15.85
CA GLN A 89 23.28 -28.93 16.05
C GLN A 89 24.76 -28.71 15.78
N GLU A 90 25.15 -27.96 14.76
CA GLU A 90 26.55 -27.65 14.51
C GLU A 90 27.16 -26.80 15.62
N VAL A 91 26.45 -25.83 16.16
CA VAL A 91 26.87 -25.04 17.32
C VAL A 91 27.07 -25.93 18.55
N ALA A 92 26.11 -26.84 18.85
CA ALA A 92 26.19 -27.76 19.96
C ALA A 92 27.39 -28.71 19.81
N ASN A 93 27.63 -29.26 18.61
CA ASN A 93 28.78 -30.12 18.32
C ASN A 93 30.10 -29.36 18.49
N PHE A 94 30.17 -28.12 18.07
CA PHE A 94 31.35 -27.28 18.26
C PHE A 94 31.62 -27.05 19.76
N GLN A 95 30.59 -26.70 20.55
CA GLN A 95 30.74 -26.50 22.00
C GLN A 95 31.28 -27.76 22.72
N GLN A 96 30.83 -28.94 22.32
CA GLN A 96 31.28 -30.19 22.88
C GLN A 96 32.73 -30.55 22.51
N SER A 97 33.12 -30.23 21.30
CA SER A 97 34.43 -30.61 20.74
C SER A 97 35.52 -29.54 20.87
N ALA A 98 35.16 -28.30 21.23
CA ALA A 98 36.07 -27.15 21.25
C ALA A 98 37.29 -27.38 22.16
N SER A 99 37.13 -28.06 23.30
CA SER A 99 38.24 -28.38 24.23
C SER A 99 39.28 -29.35 23.68
N SER A 100 38.91 -30.13 22.64
CA SER A 100 39.80 -31.09 21.96
C SER A 100 40.45 -30.53 20.69
N MET A 101 40.06 -29.33 20.29
CA MET A 101 40.55 -28.65 19.07
C MET A 101 41.83 -27.85 19.36
N THR A 102 42.67 -27.73 18.35
CA THR A 102 43.74 -26.73 18.38
C THR A 102 43.15 -25.33 18.26
N MET A 103 43.89 -24.31 18.73
CA MET A 103 43.49 -22.91 18.65
C MET A 103 43.07 -22.50 17.21
N ASN A 104 43.83 -22.93 16.21
CA ASN A 104 43.55 -22.59 14.79
C ASN A 104 42.28 -23.31 14.29
N GLN A 105 42.02 -24.55 14.70
CA GLN A 105 40.82 -25.29 14.34
C GLN A 105 39.58 -24.67 14.98
N ALA A 106 39.65 -24.31 16.26
CA ALA A 106 38.54 -23.69 16.97
C ALA A 106 38.17 -22.34 16.31
N ARG A 107 39.19 -21.51 16.03
CA ARG A 107 38.97 -20.20 15.37
C ARG A 107 38.35 -20.33 13.98
N ALA A 108 38.86 -21.30 13.17
CA ALA A 108 38.28 -21.53 11.85
C ALA A 108 36.82 -22.00 11.93
N LYS A 109 36.47 -22.83 12.92
CA LYS A 109 35.10 -23.31 13.13
C LYS A 109 34.17 -22.19 13.62
N GLU A 110 34.65 -21.34 14.53
CA GLU A 110 33.92 -20.13 14.93
C GLU A 110 33.59 -19.24 13.71
N GLU A 111 34.55 -18.98 12.87
CA GLU A 111 34.37 -18.15 11.67
C GLU A 111 33.39 -18.79 10.69
N GLU A 112 33.43 -20.11 10.50
CA GLU A 112 32.48 -20.87 9.71
C GLU A 112 31.05 -20.71 10.27
N LEU A 113 30.87 -20.88 11.59
CA LEU A 113 29.55 -20.76 12.22
C LEU A 113 28.99 -19.34 12.13
N VAL A 114 29.80 -18.31 12.32
CA VAL A 114 29.40 -16.90 12.12
C VAL A 114 28.94 -16.67 10.68
N ASN A 115 29.66 -17.23 9.70
CA ASN A 115 29.26 -17.09 8.29
C ASN A 115 27.94 -17.84 8.00
N LYS A 116 27.74 -19.04 8.58
CA LYS A 116 26.49 -19.80 8.47
C LYS A 116 25.31 -19.06 9.08
N GLU A 117 25.49 -18.44 10.25
CA GLU A 117 24.47 -17.61 10.89
C GLU A 117 24.05 -16.44 9.98
N ARG A 118 25.03 -15.70 9.44
CA ARG A 118 24.75 -14.60 8.50
C ARG A 118 24.02 -15.07 7.26
N ASN A 119 24.42 -16.22 6.71
CA ASN A 119 23.74 -16.81 5.57
C ASN A 119 22.30 -17.22 5.89
N LEU A 120 22.05 -17.76 7.09
CA LEU A 120 20.70 -18.13 7.53
C LEU A 120 19.80 -16.90 7.67
N VAL A 121 20.32 -15.81 8.26
CA VAL A 121 19.59 -14.53 8.36
C VAL A 121 19.29 -13.98 6.96
N SER A 122 20.30 -13.93 6.08
CA SER A 122 20.10 -13.45 4.70
C SER A 122 19.10 -14.31 3.93
N TYR A 123 19.12 -15.60 4.13
CA TYR A 123 18.18 -16.54 3.52
C TYR A 123 16.74 -16.23 3.98
N ARG A 124 16.52 -16.12 5.31
CA ARG A 124 15.23 -15.72 5.86
C ARG A 124 14.71 -14.42 5.25
N ASP A 125 15.57 -13.39 5.20
CA ASP A 125 15.19 -12.07 4.71
C ASP A 125 14.82 -12.10 3.22
N ASN A 126 15.51 -12.94 2.43
CA ASN A 126 15.19 -13.13 1.02
C ASN A 126 13.84 -13.85 0.84
N LEU A 127 13.55 -14.88 1.63
CA LEU A 127 12.26 -15.57 1.60
C LEU A 127 11.10 -14.63 1.96
N MET A 128 11.28 -13.78 2.97
CA MET A 128 10.25 -12.80 3.36
C MET A 128 10.03 -11.75 2.26
N LYS A 129 11.10 -11.29 1.61
CA LYS A 129 10.98 -10.37 0.47
C LYS A 129 10.26 -11.01 -0.71
N GLU A 130 10.54 -12.29 -0.98
CA GLU A 130 9.90 -13.04 -2.05
C GLU A 130 8.39 -13.18 -1.80
N LEU A 131 7.97 -13.58 -0.60
CA LEU A 131 6.56 -13.66 -0.24
C LEU A 131 5.85 -12.31 -0.35
N SER A 132 6.47 -11.25 0.18
CA SER A 132 5.91 -9.90 0.08
C SER A 132 5.79 -9.42 -1.36
N ALA A 133 6.74 -9.78 -2.23
CA ALA A 133 6.67 -9.46 -3.65
C ALA A 133 5.52 -10.23 -4.33
N ASP A 134 5.34 -11.52 -4.01
CA ASP A 134 4.25 -12.33 -4.56
C ASP A 134 2.86 -11.78 -4.14
N GLU A 135 2.71 -11.39 -2.87
CA GLU A 135 1.49 -10.76 -2.37
C GLU A 135 1.19 -9.44 -3.09
N ASN A 136 2.19 -8.57 -3.21
CA ASN A 136 2.03 -7.29 -3.92
C ASN A 136 1.69 -7.49 -5.41
N ASN A 137 2.33 -8.46 -6.06
CA ASN A 137 2.04 -8.78 -7.45
C ASN A 137 0.60 -9.30 -7.62
N LEU A 138 0.15 -10.17 -6.71
CA LEU A 138 -1.23 -10.65 -6.72
C LEU A 138 -2.24 -9.51 -6.59
N TYR A 139 -2.03 -8.59 -5.65
CA TYR A 139 -2.91 -7.42 -5.50
C TYR A 139 -2.93 -6.55 -6.76
N ASN A 140 -1.78 -6.30 -7.37
CA ASN A 140 -1.71 -5.52 -8.61
C ASN A 140 -2.44 -6.23 -9.76
N GLU A 141 -2.20 -7.53 -9.95
CA GLU A 141 -2.89 -8.32 -10.99
C GLU A 141 -4.40 -8.33 -10.81
N VAL A 142 -4.87 -8.50 -9.58
CA VAL A 142 -6.31 -8.49 -9.26
C VAL A 142 -6.90 -7.11 -9.53
N TYR A 143 -6.20 -6.06 -9.10
CA TYR A 143 -6.63 -4.69 -9.35
C TYR A 143 -6.74 -4.38 -10.84
N ASP A 144 -5.73 -4.74 -11.63
CA ASP A 144 -5.71 -4.51 -13.08
C ASP A 144 -6.85 -5.26 -13.79
N ARG A 145 -7.13 -6.50 -13.38
CA ARG A 145 -8.24 -7.31 -13.94
C ARG A 145 -9.59 -6.71 -13.62
N ILE A 146 -9.80 -6.27 -12.37
CA ILE A 146 -11.03 -5.62 -11.93
C ILE A 146 -11.20 -4.30 -12.70
N GLN A 147 -10.14 -3.47 -12.78
CA GLN A 147 -10.18 -2.21 -13.50
C GLN A 147 -10.53 -2.39 -14.99
N LYS A 148 -9.92 -3.38 -15.63
CA LYS A 148 -10.22 -3.69 -17.03
C LYS A 148 -11.70 -4.07 -17.22
N TYR A 149 -12.21 -4.97 -16.38
CA TYR A 149 -13.61 -5.38 -16.42
C TYR A 149 -14.57 -4.20 -16.18
N LEU A 150 -14.29 -3.37 -15.17
CA LEU A 150 -15.11 -2.22 -14.83
C LEU A 150 -15.12 -1.17 -15.94
N LYS A 151 -14.02 -1.02 -16.66
CA LYS A 151 -13.96 -0.13 -17.82
C LYS A 151 -14.90 -0.62 -18.93
N GLU A 152 -14.82 -1.90 -19.28
CA GLU A 152 -15.69 -2.53 -20.28
C GLU A 152 -17.16 -2.40 -19.84
N TYR A 153 -17.46 -2.71 -18.57
CA TYR A 153 -18.79 -2.60 -17.99
C TYR A 153 -19.35 -1.17 -18.03
N ALA A 154 -18.51 -0.17 -17.75
CA ALA A 154 -18.90 1.23 -17.79
C ALA A 154 -19.24 1.68 -19.20
N GLU A 155 -18.43 1.27 -20.19
CA GLU A 155 -18.68 1.57 -21.61
C GLU A 155 -20.01 0.93 -22.09
N ASP A 156 -20.27 -0.34 -21.73
CA ASP A 156 -21.49 -1.06 -22.13
C ASP A 156 -22.78 -0.51 -21.49
N ASN A 157 -22.67 0.17 -20.33
CA ASN A 157 -23.82 0.68 -19.58
C ASN A 157 -23.89 2.22 -19.57
N ASP A 158 -23.11 2.90 -20.40
CA ASP A 158 -23.01 4.37 -20.44
C ASP A 158 -22.77 4.99 -19.05
N LEU A 159 -21.91 4.37 -18.23
CA LEU A 159 -21.52 4.92 -16.94
C LEU A 159 -20.35 5.89 -17.13
N GLU A 160 -20.46 7.06 -16.51
CA GLU A 160 -19.41 8.08 -16.56
C GLU A 160 -18.39 7.90 -15.43
N MET A 161 -18.82 7.25 -14.33
CA MET A 161 -17.96 7.04 -13.18
C MET A 161 -18.37 5.78 -12.40
N ILE A 162 -17.34 5.04 -11.93
CA ILE A 162 -17.53 3.96 -10.96
C ILE A 162 -16.69 4.30 -9.72
N LEU A 163 -17.34 4.41 -8.58
CA LEU A 163 -16.71 4.73 -7.30
C LEU A 163 -16.40 3.45 -6.51
N SER A 164 -15.25 3.43 -5.86
CA SER A 164 -14.90 2.37 -4.91
C SER A 164 -15.50 2.66 -3.54
N TYR A 165 -16.33 1.76 -3.03
CA TYR A 165 -16.81 1.77 -1.65
C TYR A 165 -15.98 0.79 -0.83
N THR A 166 -15.10 1.32 0.02
CA THR A 166 -14.27 0.54 0.95
C THR A 166 -14.36 1.13 2.34
N ARG A 167 -14.11 0.32 3.36
CA ARG A 167 -14.07 0.79 4.75
C ARG A 167 -12.91 1.78 4.94
N GLY A 168 -13.23 3.02 5.29
CA GLY A 168 -12.25 4.12 5.40
C GLY A 168 -11.92 4.81 4.08
N GLY A 169 -12.61 4.47 2.99
CA GLY A 169 -12.53 5.17 1.71
C GLY A 169 -13.28 6.50 1.67
N GLY A 170 -13.25 7.16 0.51
CA GLY A 170 -13.88 8.48 0.33
C GLY A 170 -15.41 8.45 0.22
N LEU A 171 -16.00 7.30 -0.12
CA LEU A 171 -17.45 7.12 -0.21
C LEU A 171 -17.98 6.56 1.11
N TRP A 172 -18.79 7.33 1.83
CA TRP A 172 -19.32 6.96 3.14
C TRP A 172 -20.73 6.36 3.10
N TYR A 173 -21.50 6.74 2.09
CA TYR A 173 -22.86 6.26 1.89
C TYR A 173 -23.20 6.25 0.40
N ALA A 174 -23.84 5.20 -0.04
CA ALA A 174 -24.54 5.10 -1.30
C ALA A 174 -25.88 4.42 -1.05
N LYS A 175 -26.91 4.82 -1.79
CA LYS A 175 -28.23 4.17 -1.76
C LYS A 175 -28.18 2.98 -2.70
N ASP A 176 -28.65 1.82 -2.21
CA ASP A 176 -28.86 0.60 -3.02
C ASP A 176 -30.00 0.77 -4.03
#